data_d2f5252b53d6825746cd8ca855a9633b
#
_entry.id   d2f5252b53d6825746cd8ca855a9633b
#
_cell.length_a   1.000
_cell.length_b   1.000
_cell.length_c   1.000
_cell.angle_alpha   90.00
_cell.angle_beta   90.00
_cell.angle_gamma   90.00
#
_symmetry.space_group_name_H-M   'P 1'
#
loop_
_entity.id
_entity.type
_entity.pdbx_description
1 polymer ?
#
loop_
_entity_poly.entity_id
_entity_poly.type
_entity_poly.pdbx_seq_one_letter_code
_entity_poly.pdbx_strand_id
1 'polypeptide(L)'
;MRPTHHIIYNPRSAEGRHAGVIRALRAASPPEHVWLETTAPQHATTLAREAAKAGATVVVAAGGDGTIHEVVTGLMSVAAHERPALGLLPCGTGNDFAFASGIPTDLHLAYQRLQTGTARPVDIGRITLPDGRAEYWANTAGIGFDAKVVKRTKRLRWIKGQPLYVIATLLTIAFDHEVI
;
A
#
# COMPACT_ATOMS: atom_id res chain seq x y z
N MET A 1 -5.63 -16.45 21.85
CA MET A 1 -5.84 -16.77 20.41
C MET A 1 -4.60 -16.30 19.65
N ARG A 2 -4.07 -17.09 18.73
CA ARG A 2 -3.00 -16.61 17.83
C ARG A 2 -3.61 -15.62 16.83
N PRO A 3 -2.90 -14.55 16.46
CA PRO A 3 -3.42 -13.58 15.50
C PRO A 3 -3.60 -14.22 14.12
N THR A 4 -4.77 -14.05 13.53
CA THR A 4 -5.03 -14.46 12.14
C THR A 4 -4.55 -13.37 11.21
N HIS A 5 -3.53 -13.67 10.38
CA HIS A 5 -3.00 -12.74 9.38
C HIS A 5 -3.65 -13.02 8.02
N HIS A 6 -4.31 -12.04 7.44
CA HIS A 6 -4.75 -12.06 6.04
C HIS A 6 -3.76 -11.25 5.20
N ILE A 7 -2.95 -11.95 4.39
CA ILE A 7 -1.85 -11.36 3.64
C ILE A 7 -2.30 -11.15 2.19
N ILE A 8 -2.52 -9.89 1.83
CA ILE A 8 -2.96 -9.47 0.50
C ILE A 8 -1.73 -9.18 -0.34
N TYR A 9 -1.43 -10.05 -1.29
CA TYR A 9 -0.25 -9.99 -2.13
C TYR A 9 -0.58 -9.48 -3.54
N ASN A 10 0.18 -8.47 -3.99
CA ASN A 10 0.12 -8.00 -5.38
C ASN A 10 1.29 -8.58 -6.19
N PRO A 11 1.03 -9.57 -7.07
CA PRO A 11 2.08 -10.25 -7.84
C PRO A 11 2.78 -9.33 -8.85
N ARG A 12 2.16 -8.20 -9.21
CA ARG A 12 2.73 -7.20 -10.14
C ARG A 12 3.61 -6.16 -9.45
N SER A 13 3.69 -6.16 -8.13
CA SER A 13 4.56 -5.23 -7.39
C SER A 13 6.02 -5.42 -7.76
N ALA A 14 6.73 -4.32 -8.05
CA ALA A 14 8.11 -4.30 -8.51
C ALA A 14 8.37 -5.28 -9.68
N GLU A 15 7.42 -5.39 -10.61
CA GLU A 15 7.50 -6.27 -11.79
C GLU A 15 7.68 -7.77 -11.43
N GLY A 16 7.14 -8.20 -10.28
CA GLY A 16 7.21 -9.59 -9.79
C GLY A 16 8.56 -9.99 -9.19
N ARG A 17 9.47 -9.05 -8.98
CA ARG A 17 10.85 -9.29 -8.49
C ARG A 17 10.88 -10.09 -7.17
N HIS A 18 9.88 -9.94 -6.33
CA HIS A 18 9.79 -10.58 -5.02
C HIS A 18 8.99 -11.90 -5.01
N ALA A 19 8.52 -12.38 -6.17
CA ALA A 19 7.65 -13.56 -6.25
C ALA A 19 8.27 -14.83 -5.62
N GLY A 20 9.59 -15.03 -5.77
CA GLY A 20 10.30 -16.17 -5.17
C GLY A 20 10.28 -16.12 -3.64
N VAL A 21 10.60 -14.95 -3.07
CA VAL A 21 10.61 -14.75 -1.62
C VAL A 21 9.20 -14.88 -1.04
N ILE A 22 8.20 -14.28 -1.67
CA ILE A 22 6.81 -14.39 -1.24
C ILE A 22 6.34 -15.85 -1.26
N ARG A 23 6.69 -16.62 -2.28
CA ARG A 23 6.36 -18.05 -2.35
C ARG A 23 7.00 -18.83 -1.20
N ALA A 24 8.26 -18.55 -0.87
CA ALA A 24 8.95 -19.17 0.24
C ALA A 24 8.30 -18.81 1.59
N LEU A 25 7.99 -17.53 1.81
CA LEU A 25 7.29 -17.06 3.01
C LEU A 25 5.91 -17.72 3.15
N ARG A 26 5.17 -17.83 2.07
CA ARG A 26 3.86 -18.49 2.05
C ARG A 26 3.97 -19.97 2.42
N ALA A 27 4.95 -20.69 1.86
CA ALA A 27 5.18 -22.11 2.15
C ALA A 27 5.61 -22.36 3.60
N ALA A 28 6.34 -21.42 4.21
CA ALA A 28 6.80 -21.49 5.59
C ALA A 28 5.83 -20.88 6.61
N SER A 29 4.73 -20.28 6.14
CA SER A 29 3.78 -19.58 7.03
C SER A 29 2.92 -20.56 7.82
N PRO A 30 2.51 -20.20 9.04
CA PRO A 30 1.54 -20.95 9.81
C PRO A 30 0.21 -21.16 9.06
N PRO A 31 -0.48 -22.29 9.26
CA PRO A 31 -1.73 -22.59 8.53
C PRO A 31 -2.87 -21.62 8.81
N GLU A 32 -2.81 -20.89 9.91
CA GLU A 32 -3.75 -19.81 10.25
C GLU A 32 -3.55 -18.53 9.44
N HIS A 33 -2.48 -18.42 8.64
CA HIS A 33 -2.25 -17.29 7.74
C HIS A 33 -2.96 -17.52 6.41
N VAL A 34 -3.80 -16.57 6.03
CA VAL A 34 -4.55 -16.59 4.77
C VAL A 34 -3.84 -15.73 3.74
N TRP A 35 -3.43 -16.31 2.62
CA TRP A 35 -2.79 -15.59 1.52
C TRP A 35 -3.79 -15.33 0.40
N LEU A 36 -3.99 -14.07 0.07
CA LEU A 36 -4.94 -13.58 -0.92
C LEU A 36 -4.18 -12.84 -2.03
N GLU A 37 -4.34 -13.25 -3.26
CA GLU A 37 -3.66 -12.65 -4.40
C GLU A 37 -4.57 -11.65 -5.11
N THR A 38 -4.05 -10.46 -5.42
CA THR A 38 -4.80 -9.48 -6.22
C THR A 38 -4.74 -9.81 -7.70
N THR A 39 -5.86 -9.68 -8.38
CA THR A 39 -6.00 -9.98 -9.81
C THR A 39 -6.20 -8.73 -10.67
N ALA A 40 -6.63 -7.60 -10.06
CA ALA A 40 -6.95 -6.36 -10.76
C ALA A 40 -6.65 -5.13 -9.87
N PRO A 41 -6.57 -3.93 -10.44
CA PRO A 41 -6.58 -2.69 -9.66
C PRO A 41 -7.80 -2.62 -8.72
N GLN A 42 -7.62 -2.06 -7.55
CA GLN A 42 -8.61 -1.94 -6.47
C GLN A 42 -9.07 -3.28 -5.85
N HIS A 43 -8.55 -4.43 -6.30
CA HIS A 43 -8.91 -5.72 -5.70
C HIS A 43 -8.41 -5.84 -4.25
N ALA A 44 -7.26 -5.25 -3.91
CA ALA A 44 -6.77 -5.22 -2.53
C ALA A 44 -7.73 -4.47 -1.58
N THR A 45 -8.45 -3.45 -2.05
CA THR A 45 -9.48 -2.74 -1.27
C THR A 45 -10.63 -3.68 -0.88
N THR A 46 -11.10 -4.48 -1.84
CA THR A 46 -12.18 -5.45 -1.60
C THR A 46 -11.72 -6.55 -0.64
N LEU A 47 -10.55 -7.14 -0.89
CA LEU A 47 -9.98 -8.20 -0.05
C LEU A 47 -9.74 -7.71 1.38
N ALA A 48 -9.25 -6.48 1.58
CA ALA A 48 -9.01 -5.92 2.90
C ALA A 48 -10.31 -5.72 3.69
N ARG A 49 -11.36 -5.23 3.03
CA ARG A 49 -12.68 -5.05 3.63
C ARG A 49 -13.29 -6.41 4.01
N GLU A 50 -13.18 -7.40 3.16
CA GLU A 50 -13.69 -8.76 3.41
C GLU A 50 -12.93 -9.44 4.54
N ALA A 51 -11.60 -9.33 4.56
CA ALA A 51 -10.76 -9.84 5.65
C ALA A 51 -11.13 -9.22 7.01
N ALA A 52 -11.34 -7.90 7.05
CA ALA A 52 -11.79 -7.22 8.27
C ALA A 52 -13.14 -7.76 8.75
N LYS A 53 -14.13 -7.86 7.86
CA LYS A 53 -15.46 -8.42 8.17
C LYS A 53 -15.41 -9.88 8.58
N ALA A 54 -14.44 -10.64 8.09
CA ALA A 54 -14.22 -12.03 8.49
C ALA A 54 -13.52 -12.18 9.85
N GLY A 55 -13.21 -11.06 10.52
CA GLY A 55 -12.59 -11.05 11.85
C GLY A 55 -11.07 -11.27 11.84
N ALA A 56 -10.39 -10.95 10.74
CA ALA A 56 -8.93 -10.91 10.72
C ALA A 56 -8.42 -9.99 11.84
N THR A 57 -7.39 -10.40 12.55
CA THR A 57 -6.74 -9.54 13.56
C THR A 57 -5.68 -8.63 12.95
N VAL A 58 -5.07 -9.09 11.86
CA VAL A 58 -4.08 -8.33 11.08
C VAL A 58 -4.36 -8.51 9.59
N VAL A 59 -4.45 -7.42 8.85
CA VAL A 59 -4.46 -7.43 7.38
C VAL A 59 -3.12 -6.90 6.88
N VAL A 60 -2.41 -7.70 6.11
CA VAL A 60 -1.05 -7.41 5.64
C VAL A 60 -1.09 -6.98 4.18
N ALA A 61 -0.55 -5.80 3.89
CA ALA A 61 -0.30 -5.35 2.53
C ALA A 61 1.08 -5.85 2.06
N ALA A 62 1.11 -6.88 1.22
CA ALA A 62 2.31 -7.39 0.57
C ALA A 62 2.42 -6.80 -0.85
N GLY A 63 2.98 -5.60 -0.92
CA GLY A 63 3.06 -4.82 -2.16
C GLY A 63 3.82 -3.52 -1.98
N GLY A 64 3.70 -2.59 -2.93
CA GLY A 64 4.20 -1.22 -2.82
C GLY A 64 3.14 -0.26 -2.28
N ASP A 65 3.45 1.05 -2.31
CA ASP A 65 2.59 2.11 -1.75
C ASP A 65 1.16 2.11 -2.32
N GLY A 66 0.99 1.76 -3.60
CA GLY A 66 -0.34 1.59 -4.20
C GLY A 66 -1.15 0.45 -3.59
N THR A 67 -0.52 -0.68 -3.28
CA THR A 67 -1.19 -1.80 -2.60
C THR A 67 -1.53 -1.43 -1.16
N ILE A 68 -0.64 -0.72 -0.47
CA ILE A 68 -0.88 -0.21 0.88
C ILE A 68 -2.07 0.75 0.88
N HIS A 69 -2.12 1.68 -0.08
CA HIS A 69 -3.24 2.61 -0.25
C HIS A 69 -4.58 1.89 -0.45
N GLU A 70 -4.62 0.87 -1.32
CA GLU A 70 -5.83 0.07 -1.54
C GLU A 70 -6.26 -0.67 -0.26
N VAL A 71 -5.32 -1.30 0.45
CA VAL A 71 -5.61 -1.99 1.72
C VAL A 71 -6.13 -1.01 2.77
N VAL A 72 -5.47 0.14 2.96
CA VAL A 72 -5.94 1.19 3.89
C VAL A 72 -7.35 1.64 3.53
N THR A 73 -7.64 1.90 2.26
CA THR A 73 -8.98 2.29 1.79
C THR A 73 -10.01 1.22 2.16
N GLY A 74 -9.69 -0.06 2.00
CA GLY A 74 -10.55 -1.17 2.39
C GLY A 74 -10.80 -1.21 3.90
N LEU A 75 -9.76 -1.05 4.72
CA LEU A 75 -9.87 -1.02 6.18
C LEU A 75 -10.65 0.19 6.69
N MET A 76 -10.49 1.35 6.04
CA MET A 76 -11.23 2.56 6.41
C MET A 76 -12.71 2.49 6.04
N SER A 77 -13.13 1.54 5.21
CA SER A 77 -14.54 1.31 4.83
C SER A 77 -15.34 0.50 5.86
N VAL A 78 -14.70 -0.05 6.89
CA VAL A 78 -15.38 -0.75 8.00
C VAL A 78 -15.38 0.11 9.25
N ALA A 79 -16.26 -0.23 10.20
CA ALA A 79 -16.38 0.50 11.46
C ALA A 79 -15.06 0.47 12.25
N ALA A 80 -14.75 1.53 12.99
CA ALA A 80 -13.46 1.67 13.67
C ALA A 80 -13.12 0.50 14.62
N HIS A 81 -14.12 -0.03 15.31
CA HIS A 81 -13.96 -1.15 16.24
C HIS A 81 -13.79 -2.51 15.55
N GLU A 82 -14.06 -2.60 14.25
CA GLU A 82 -13.88 -3.81 13.43
C GLU A 82 -12.55 -3.81 12.65
N ARG A 83 -11.80 -2.71 12.72
CA ARG A 83 -10.56 -2.56 11.93
C ARG A 83 -9.45 -3.41 12.51
N PRO A 84 -8.91 -4.38 11.74
CA PRO A 84 -7.70 -5.09 12.12
C PRO A 84 -6.48 -4.17 12.08
N ALA A 85 -5.38 -4.60 12.69
CA ALA A 85 -4.10 -3.93 12.51
C ALA A 85 -3.62 -4.06 11.05
N LEU A 86 -2.93 -3.02 10.55
CA LEU A 86 -2.25 -3.06 9.26
C LEU A 86 -0.84 -3.61 9.42
N GLY A 87 -0.53 -4.69 8.72
CA GLY A 87 0.81 -5.22 8.56
C GLY A 87 1.40 -4.83 7.19
N LEU A 88 2.72 -4.82 7.06
CA LEU A 88 3.41 -4.44 5.82
C LEU A 88 4.47 -5.47 5.43
N LEU A 89 4.45 -5.89 4.17
CA LEU A 89 5.54 -6.58 3.47
C LEU A 89 5.93 -5.74 2.25
N PRO A 90 7.00 -4.94 2.33
CA PRO A 90 7.34 -3.93 1.33
C PRO A 90 7.91 -4.56 0.06
N CYS A 91 7.05 -4.86 -0.90
CA CYS A 91 7.39 -5.48 -2.20
C CYS A 91 7.40 -4.46 -3.35
N GLY A 92 7.29 -3.17 -3.09
CA GLY A 92 7.26 -2.12 -4.09
C GLY A 92 8.65 -1.59 -4.47
N THR A 93 8.65 -0.54 -5.29
CA THR A 93 9.88 0.18 -5.69
C THR A 93 10.20 1.33 -4.73
N GLY A 94 9.18 2.09 -4.26
CA GLY A 94 9.35 3.19 -3.30
C GLY A 94 9.32 2.67 -1.87
N ASN A 95 8.21 2.09 -1.46
CA ASN A 95 7.96 1.61 -0.10
C ASN A 95 8.05 2.74 0.95
N ASP A 96 7.62 3.95 0.57
CA ASP A 96 7.79 5.16 1.37
C ASP A 96 7.06 5.05 2.71
N PHE A 97 5.84 4.51 2.72
CA PHE A 97 5.08 4.32 3.95
C PHE A 97 5.73 3.27 4.88
N ALA A 98 6.26 2.18 4.32
CA ALA A 98 6.96 1.17 5.12
C ALA A 98 8.24 1.75 5.73
N PHE A 99 9.02 2.52 4.95
CA PHE A 99 10.21 3.22 5.43
C PHE A 99 9.88 4.20 6.55
N ALA A 100 8.91 5.09 6.35
CA ALA A 100 8.46 6.06 7.37
C ALA A 100 7.92 5.37 8.64
N SER A 101 7.38 4.16 8.50
CA SER A 101 6.89 3.35 9.62
C SER A 101 7.98 2.53 10.31
N GLY A 102 9.24 2.58 9.86
CA GLY A 102 10.36 1.82 10.39
C GLY A 102 10.25 0.32 10.14
N ILE A 103 9.57 -0.08 9.05
CA ILE A 103 9.45 -1.48 8.64
C ILE A 103 10.65 -1.85 7.77
N PRO A 104 11.36 -2.96 8.04
CA PRO A 104 12.49 -3.40 7.24
C PRO A 104 12.09 -3.64 5.78
N THR A 105 12.97 -3.27 4.84
CA THR A 105 12.79 -3.57 3.40
C THR A 105 13.10 -5.03 3.08
N ASP A 106 13.89 -5.72 3.92
CA ASP A 106 14.06 -7.16 3.84
C ASP A 106 12.77 -7.87 4.23
N LEU A 107 12.24 -8.70 3.33
CA LEU A 107 10.94 -9.35 3.50
C LEU A 107 10.92 -10.41 4.60
N HIS A 108 12.05 -11.07 4.88
CA HIS A 108 12.12 -12.04 5.99
C HIS A 108 12.07 -11.31 7.33
N LEU A 109 12.81 -10.21 7.47
CA LEU A 109 12.78 -9.38 8.67
C LEU A 109 11.41 -8.71 8.86
N ALA A 110 10.81 -8.20 7.78
CA ALA A 110 9.47 -7.64 7.81
C ALA A 110 8.43 -8.70 8.25
N TYR A 111 8.53 -9.92 7.71
CA TYR A 111 7.65 -11.02 8.09
C TYR A 111 7.82 -11.46 9.55
N GLN A 112 9.06 -11.52 10.05
CA GLN A 112 9.32 -11.78 11.48
C GLN A 112 8.68 -10.69 12.35
N ARG A 113 8.77 -9.42 11.91
CA ARG A 113 8.16 -8.31 12.65
C ARG A 113 6.64 -8.38 12.72
N LEU A 114 5.98 -8.96 11.72
CA LEU A 114 4.53 -9.23 11.78
C LEU A 114 4.16 -10.20 12.91
N GLN A 115 5.06 -11.13 13.24
CA GLN A 115 4.80 -12.15 14.26
C GLN A 115 5.13 -11.69 15.67
N THR A 116 6.13 -10.81 15.83
CA THR A 116 6.68 -10.41 17.14
C THR A 116 6.42 -8.94 17.48
N GLY A 117 5.99 -8.15 16.51
CA GLY A 117 5.82 -6.71 16.68
C GLY A 117 4.52 -6.34 17.43
N THR A 118 4.52 -5.12 17.93
CA THR A 118 3.35 -4.52 18.55
C THR A 118 2.76 -3.47 17.62
N ALA A 119 1.43 -3.52 17.42
CA ALA A 119 0.73 -2.51 16.65
C ALA A 119 0.76 -1.15 17.37
N ARG A 120 0.91 -0.09 16.61
CA ARG A 120 0.85 1.29 17.10
C ARG A 120 -0.17 2.08 16.28
N PRO A 121 -0.84 3.10 16.86
CA PRO A 121 -1.71 3.99 16.11
C PRO A 121 -0.94 4.72 15.02
N VAL A 122 -1.61 4.89 13.86
CA VAL A 122 -1.12 5.69 12.75
C VAL A 122 -2.29 6.54 12.25
N ASP A 123 -2.04 7.83 12.05
CA ASP A 123 -3.03 8.73 11.49
C ASP A 123 -3.25 8.44 10.00
N ILE A 124 -4.51 8.46 9.60
CA ILE A 124 -4.93 8.32 8.21
C ILE A 124 -5.63 9.61 7.78
N GLY A 125 -5.08 10.24 6.75
CA GLY A 125 -5.71 11.41 6.16
C GLY A 125 -7.00 11.03 5.42
N ARG A 126 -8.00 11.92 5.47
CA ARG A 126 -9.28 11.76 4.79
C ARG A 126 -9.68 13.07 4.11
N ILE A 127 -10.12 12.97 2.87
CA ILE A 127 -10.78 14.08 2.14
C ILE A 127 -12.16 13.61 1.71
N THR A 128 -13.14 14.50 1.80
CA THR A 128 -14.47 14.25 1.24
C THR A 128 -14.57 15.00 -0.10
N LEU A 129 -14.84 14.28 -1.15
CA LEU A 129 -15.03 14.81 -2.49
C LEU A 129 -16.41 15.47 -2.62
N PRO A 130 -16.61 16.36 -3.63
CA PRO A 130 -17.89 17.04 -3.87
C PRO A 130 -19.08 16.07 -4.07
N ASP A 131 -18.84 14.87 -4.55
CA ASP A 131 -19.83 13.81 -4.74
C ASP A 131 -20.13 13.01 -3.46
N GLY A 132 -19.55 13.40 -2.32
CA GLY A 132 -19.73 12.76 -1.01
C GLY A 132 -18.81 11.55 -0.76
N ARG A 133 -18.04 11.10 -1.76
CA ARG A 133 -17.08 10.02 -1.57
C ARG A 133 -15.93 10.46 -0.66
N ALA A 134 -15.45 9.55 0.17
CA ALA A 134 -14.25 9.76 0.97
C ALA A 134 -13.05 9.07 0.32
N GLU A 135 -11.95 9.79 0.21
CA GLU A 135 -10.64 9.26 -0.19
C GLU A 135 -9.72 9.28 1.03
N TYR A 136 -8.87 8.27 1.15
CA TYR A 136 -7.97 8.10 2.28
C TYR A 136 -6.52 8.02 1.82
N TRP A 137 -5.59 8.51 2.64
CA TRP A 137 -4.16 8.33 2.39
C TRP A 137 -3.40 8.10 3.69
N ALA A 138 -2.41 7.21 3.63
CA ALA A 138 -1.56 6.85 4.77
C ALA A 138 -0.18 7.52 4.72
N ASN A 139 0.25 8.02 3.56
CA ASN A 139 1.59 8.59 3.36
C ASN A 139 1.50 10.07 2.97
N THR A 140 1.39 10.37 1.68
CA THR A 140 1.41 11.74 1.15
C THR A 140 0.21 11.99 0.24
N ALA A 141 -0.41 13.14 0.38
CA ALA A 141 -1.40 13.65 -0.57
C ALA A 141 -0.85 14.91 -1.25
N GLY A 142 -0.65 14.83 -2.56
CA GLY A 142 -0.18 15.98 -3.36
C GLY A 142 -1.35 16.81 -3.87
N ILE A 143 -1.28 18.14 -3.67
CA ILE A 143 -2.26 19.12 -4.15
C ILE A 143 -1.54 20.12 -5.04
N GLY A 144 -2.21 20.62 -6.08
CA GLY A 144 -1.65 21.63 -6.96
C GLY A 144 -0.49 21.09 -7.82
N PHE A 145 0.72 21.61 -7.61
CA PHE A 145 1.90 21.26 -8.39
C PHE A 145 2.22 19.76 -8.37
N ASP A 146 2.21 19.13 -7.19
CA ASP A 146 2.47 17.71 -7.04
C ASP A 146 1.49 16.84 -7.83
N ALA A 147 0.21 17.20 -7.79
CA ALA A 147 -0.82 16.51 -8.58
C ALA A 147 -0.56 16.63 -10.10
N LYS A 148 -0.08 17.80 -10.58
CA LYS A 148 0.32 18.00 -11.98
C LYS A 148 1.52 17.13 -12.33
N VAL A 149 2.55 17.04 -11.47
CA VAL A 149 3.71 16.16 -11.66
C VAL A 149 3.26 14.70 -11.78
N VAL A 150 2.45 14.20 -10.85
CA VAL A 150 1.92 12.82 -10.88
C VAL A 150 1.09 12.55 -12.14
N LYS A 151 0.27 13.51 -12.59
CA LYS A 151 -0.46 13.39 -13.86
C LYS A 151 0.48 13.26 -15.06
N ARG A 152 1.60 13.99 -15.04
CA ARG A 152 2.62 13.95 -16.10
C ARG A 152 3.40 12.63 -16.10
N THR A 153 3.74 12.07 -14.93
CA THR A 153 4.38 10.74 -14.87
C THR A 153 3.55 9.65 -15.54
N LYS A 154 2.20 9.73 -15.43
CA LYS A 154 1.31 8.78 -16.12
C LYS A 154 1.41 8.84 -17.66
N ARG A 155 1.82 9.97 -18.22
CA ARG A 155 2.04 10.14 -19.67
C ARG A 155 3.43 9.68 -20.12
N LEU A 156 4.41 9.67 -19.21
CA LEU A 156 5.82 9.30 -19.47
C LEU A 156 6.12 7.86 -19.05
N ARG A 157 5.16 6.96 -19.13
CA ARG A 157 5.26 5.57 -18.65
C ARG A 157 6.38 4.72 -19.29
N TRP A 158 6.99 5.20 -20.36
CA TRP A 158 8.15 4.60 -21.01
C TRP A 158 9.46 4.88 -20.25
N ILE A 159 9.50 5.89 -19.37
CA ILE A 159 10.62 6.16 -18.46
C ILE A 159 10.31 5.46 -17.12
N LYS A 160 11.29 4.73 -16.58
CA LYS A 160 11.12 3.99 -15.33
C LYS A 160 12.02 4.56 -14.21
N GLY A 161 11.60 4.39 -12.97
CA GLY A 161 12.37 4.73 -11.77
C GLY A 161 12.45 6.22 -11.46
N GLN A 162 13.46 6.62 -10.69
CA GLN A 162 13.65 8.00 -10.23
C GLN A 162 13.75 9.04 -11.35
N PRO A 163 14.41 8.78 -12.52
CA PRO A 163 14.46 9.75 -13.61
C PRO A 163 13.10 10.20 -14.11
N LEU A 164 12.08 9.35 -14.04
CA LEU A 164 10.71 9.69 -14.42
C LEU A 164 10.18 10.89 -13.60
N TYR A 165 10.37 10.88 -12.29
CA TYR A 165 9.93 11.95 -11.42
C TYR A 165 10.67 13.26 -11.68
N VAL A 166 11.98 13.20 -11.84
CA VAL A 166 12.81 14.38 -12.14
C VAL A 166 12.37 15.03 -13.46
N ILE A 167 12.23 14.24 -14.53
CA ILE A 167 11.80 14.75 -15.84
C ILE A 167 10.37 15.30 -15.77
N ALA A 168 9.44 14.60 -15.13
CA ALA A 168 8.08 15.07 -14.96
C ALA A 168 8.02 16.40 -14.18
N THR A 169 8.84 16.55 -13.15
CA THR A 169 8.94 17.78 -12.34
C THR A 169 9.47 18.93 -13.20
N LEU A 170 10.58 18.75 -13.91
CA LEU A 170 11.17 19.77 -14.77
C LEU A 170 10.20 20.20 -15.89
N LEU A 171 9.52 19.24 -16.51
CA LEU A 171 8.50 19.55 -17.52
C LEU A 171 7.28 20.26 -16.93
N THR A 172 6.90 19.96 -15.69
CA THR A 172 5.79 20.65 -15.02
C THR A 172 6.19 22.09 -14.68
N ILE A 173 7.41 22.31 -14.21
CA ILE A 173 7.97 23.66 -14.01
C ILE A 173 8.00 24.45 -15.33
N ALA A 174 8.43 23.82 -16.43
CA ALA A 174 8.60 24.50 -17.71
C ALA A 174 7.28 24.85 -18.42
N PHE A 175 6.24 24.04 -18.25
CA PHE A 175 5.03 24.13 -19.08
C PHE A 175 3.71 24.37 -18.34
N ASP A 176 3.68 24.23 -17.00
CA ASP A 176 2.45 24.37 -16.21
C ASP A 176 2.55 25.59 -15.25
N HIS A 177 2.81 26.77 -15.78
CA HIS A 177 3.01 28.04 -15.05
C HIS A 177 1.75 28.68 -14.46
N GLU A 178 0.63 27.97 -14.38
CA GLU A 178 -0.52 28.53 -13.67
C GLU A 178 -0.22 28.60 -12.18
N VAL A 179 0.14 29.80 -11.74
CA VAL A 179 0.17 30.18 -10.32
C VAL A 179 -1.30 30.23 -9.86
N ILE A 180 -1.63 29.40 -8.88
CA ILE A 180 -2.92 29.46 -8.18
C ILE A 180 -2.88 30.61 -7.21
#